data_2654232d76022634f1960befccad2398
#
_entry.id   2654232d76022634f1960befccad2398
#
_cell.length_a   1.000
_cell.length_b   1.000
_cell.length_c   1.000
_cell.angle_alpha   90.00
_cell.angle_beta   90.00
_cell.angle_gamma   90.00
#
_symmetry.space_group_name_H-M   'P 1'
#
loop_
_entity.id
_entity.type
_entity.pdbx_description
1 polymer ?
#
loop_
_entity_poly.entity_id
_entity_poly.type
_entity_poly.pdbx_seq_one_letter_code
_entity_poly.pdbx_strand_id
1 'polypeptide(L)'
;LSTIKKQYPREGIEYWTDMAMVPGTINIHNHCFQSLLRGLAVGKPFLTWRDQALYKYSPILTPDDLYTGSAFAFSEMMKCGVTTVSDFFYVHNDGKESDEAIVQAAKDVGIRLVLARTMYDWTGAPAGYVESIDTAVNNTRDLAEKYNGSESLMTNILPAPHSLHAASTDMVKAGFELAKELGTKFHIHVAEEPFEVEDVKKQFGVRPVELLDKIGVLGDKMVAVHAVWLDENELKLFCDKKASLAYCPSSNMFLADGVTNIKEMVKNGVTIGVGTDGACSNNRISVFEEMRMASLLQKADKLDALTIDSDVAFDFGTKNGGKILDLPIGEIKEGCRADLVGLDLNDFSMQPMFDNYEQLLPNIVYSMQPTAIRKVVVNGRTTVDRGHMDTLSEEMVTERVKKLMKKFQSV
;
A
#
# COMPACT_ATOMS: atom_id res chain seq x y z
N LEU A 1 -32.75 10.19 9.08
CA LEU A 1 -32.59 11.46 8.35
C LEU A 1 -33.14 12.66 9.13
N SER A 2 -34.35 12.58 9.70
CA SER A 2 -34.96 13.68 10.49
C SER A 2 -34.12 14.11 11.71
N THR A 3 -33.49 13.17 12.38
CA THR A 3 -32.62 13.42 13.54
C THR A 3 -31.34 14.15 13.14
N ILE A 4 -30.69 13.69 12.06
CA ILE A 4 -29.48 14.31 11.51
C ILE A 4 -29.76 15.72 11.01
N LYS A 5 -30.89 15.93 10.29
CA LYS A 5 -31.29 17.29 9.86
C LYS A 5 -31.54 18.26 11.01
N LYS A 6 -32.02 17.77 12.16
CA LYS A 6 -32.17 18.61 13.37
C LYS A 6 -30.81 18.96 14.00
N GLN A 7 -29.87 18.04 13.97
CA GLN A 7 -28.53 18.22 14.51
C GLN A 7 -27.68 19.13 13.62
N TYR A 8 -27.84 19.02 12.28
CA TYR A 8 -27.10 19.79 11.27
C TYR A 8 -28.04 20.54 10.33
N PRO A 9 -28.76 21.60 10.82
CA PRO A 9 -29.83 22.24 10.06
C PRO A 9 -29.37 23.09 8.86
N ARG A 10 -28.07 23.42 8.82
CA ARG A 10 -27.48 24.27 7.76
C ARG A 10 -26.76 23.46 6.69
N GLU A 11 -26.58 22.15 6.89
CA GLU A 11 -25.84 21.29 5.96
C GLU A 11 -26.72 20.83 4.81
N GLY A 12 -26.13 20.81 3.63
CA GLY A 12 -26.75 20.23 2.43
C GLY A 12 -26.83 18.70 2.55
N ILE A 13 -27.78 18.14 1.82
CA ILE A 13 -27.91 16.68 1.68
C ILE A 13 -27.60 16.32 0.24
N GLU A 14 -26.63 15.43 0.05
CA GLU A 14 -26.36 14.81 -1.22
C GLU A 14 -26.98 13.41 -1.26
N TYR A 15 -27.65 13.07 -2.37
CA TYR A 15 -28.24 11.76 -2.58
C TYR A 15 -27.40 10.97 -3.60
N TRP A 16 -26.92 9.81 -3.19
CA TRP A 16 -26.24 8.87 -4.08
C TRP A 16 -27.24 7.84 -4.57
N THR A 17 -28.04 8.24 -5.53
CA THR A 17 -29.12 7.38 -6.08
C THR A 17 -28.51 6.25 -6.89
N ASP A 18 -29.04 5.03 -6.75
CA ASP A 18 -28.62 3.80 -7.42
C ASP A 18 -27.15 3.44 -7.20
N MET A 19 -26.59 3.87 -6.08
CA MET A 19 -25.23 3.56 -5.67
C MET A 19 -25.18 2.80 -4.35
N ALA A 20 -24.29 1.81 -4.28
CA ALA A 20 -23.82 1.31 -3.00
C ALA A 20 -22.72 2.22 -2.46
N MET A 21 -22.80 2.59 -1.18
CA MET A 21 -21.76 3.33 -0.47
C MET A 21 -20.94 2.35 0.36
N VAL A 22 -19.63 2.31 0.11
CA VAL A 22 -18.69 1.48 0.86
C VAL A 22 -17.57 2.34 1.44
N PRO A 23 -16.82 1.85 2.47
CA PRO A 23 -15.62 2.52 2.91
C PRO A 23 -14.62 2.67 1.78
N GLY A 24 -13.86 3.76 1.77
CA GLY A 24 -12.72 3.91 0.89
C GLY A 24 -11.70 2.79 1.12
N THR A 25 -11.13 2.25 0.04
CA THR A 25 -10.14 1.19 0.15
C THR A 25 -8.78 1.74 0.57
N ILE A 26 -8.00 0.90 1.26
CA ILE A 26 -6.70 1.25 1.82
C ILE A 26 -5.64 0.36 1.19
N ASN A 27 -4.74 0.97 0.44
CA ASN A 27 -3.57 0.32 -0.12
C ASN A 27 -2.45 0.33 0.93
N ILE A 28 -2.20 -0.82 1.58
CA ILE A 28 -1.31 -0.88 2.73
C ILE A 28 0.17 -0.95 2.35
N HIS A 29 0.48 -1.19 1.07
CA HIS A 29 1.85 -1.19 0.55
C HIS A 29 1.88 -0.88 -0.94
N ASN A 30 2.68 0.11 -1.32
CA ASN A 30 2.90 0.53 -2.70
C ASN A 30 4.27 1.20 -2.88
N HIS A 31 4.72 1.32 -4.13
CA HIS A 31 5.86 2.13 -4.55
C HIS A 31 5.41 3.03 -5.70
N CYS A 32 4.95 4.24 -5.41
CA CYS A 32 4.28 5.12 -6.37
C CYS A 32 5.11 5.43 -7.63
N PHE A 33 6.42 5.68 -7.47
CA PHE A 33 7.31 6.01 -8.59
C PHE A 33 7.43 4.86 -9.62
N GLN A 34 7.20 3.61 -9.19
CA GLN A 34 7.24 2.44 -10.07
C GLN A 34 6.12 2.45 -11.13
N SER A 35 5.10 3.29 -10.98
CA SER A 35 4.09 3.49 -12.03
C SER A 35 4.67 4.05 -13.33
N LEU A 36 5.79 4.75 -13.27
CA LEU A 36 6.56 5.18 -14.43
C LEU A 36 7.27 4.03 -15.15
N LEU A 37 7.45 2.90 -14.46
CA LEU A 37 8.22 1.74 -14.94
C LEU A 37 7.32 0.58 -15.39
N ARG A 38 6.01 0.79 -15.40
CA ARG A 38 5.00 -0.21 -15.77
C ARG A 38 5.34 -0.85 -17.12
N GLY A 39 5.27 -2.19 -17.18
CA GLY A 39 5.52 -2.97 -18.39
C GLY A 39 7.00 -3.18 -18.73
N LEU A 40 7.93 -2.66 -17.90
CA LEU A 40 9.36 -2.90 -18.10
C LEU A 40 9.79 -4.22 -17.44
N ALA A 41 10.76 -4.89 -18.07
CA ALA A 41 11.38 -6.13 -17.57
C ALA A 41 10.37 -7.25 -17.21
N VAL A 42 9.22 -7.31 -17.87
CA VAL A 42 8.21 -8.35 -17.68
C VAL A 42 8.78 -9.74 -18.00
N GLY A 43 8.47 -10.75 -17.18
CA GLY A 43 8.91 -12.12 -17.35
C GLY A 43 10.42 -12.32 -17.10
N LYS A 44 11.01 -11.50 -16.25
CA LYS A 44 12.40 -11.65 -15.80
C LYS A 44 12.44 -12.15 -14.36
N PRO A 45 13.49 -12.91 -13.96
CA PRO A 45 13.73 -13.22 -12.57
C PRO A 45 13.89 -11.93 -11.74
N PHE A 46 13.52 -11.97 -10.45
CA PHE A 46 13.47 -10.83 -9.54
C PHE A 46 14.68 -9.89 -9.62
N LEU A 47 15.90 -10.40 -9.44
CA LEU A 47 17.11 -9.55 -9.49
C LEU A 47 17.34 -8.93 -10.87
N THR A 48 17.01 -9.65 -11.95
CA THR A 48 17.11 -9.11 -13.31
C THR A 48 16.05 -8.04 -13.56
N TRP A 49 14.83 -8.26 -13.10
CA TRP A 49 13.75 -7.27 -13.13
C TRP A 49 14.16 -6.00 -12.36
N ARG A 50 14.67 -6.14 -11.13
CA ARG A 50 15.18 -5.03 -10.31
C ARG A 50 16.22 -4.21 -11.06
N ASP A 51 17.25 -4.87 -11.61
CA ASP A 51 18.37 -4.20 -12.26
C ASP A 51 17.97 -3.52 -13.57
N GLN A 52 17.09 -4.16 -14.37
CA GLN A 52 16.65 -3.64 -15.68
C GLN A 52 15.54 -2.58 -15.59
N ALA A 53 14.72 -2.60 -14.54
CA ALA A 53 13.68 -1.62 -14.32
C ALA A 53 14.07 -0.60 -13.25
N LEU A 54 14.20 -1.01 -11.98
CA LEU A 54 14.38 -0.08 -10.87
C LEU A 54 15.74 0.61 -10.91
N TYR A 55 16.83 -0.16 -10.91
CA TYR A 55 18.19 0.38 -10.79
C TYR A 55 18.64 1.14 -12.04
N LYS A 56 18.05 0.82 -13.20
CA LYS A 56 18.34 1.53 -14.44
C LYS A 56 17.72 2.94 -14.46
N TYR A 57 16.47 3.10 -14.03
CA TYR A 57 15.72 4.34 -14.26
C TYR A 57 15.57 5.22 -13.01
N SER A 58 15.54 4.65 -11.81
CA SER A 58 15.36 5.46 -10.60
C SER A 58 16.49 6.46 -10.33
N PRO A 59 17.77 6.20 -10.68
CA PRO A 59 18.85 7.16 -10.41
C PRO A 59 18.73 8.49 -11.15
N ILE A 60 17.96 8.53 -12.23
CA ILE A 60 17.80 9.77 -13.02
C ILE A 60 16.56 10.58 -12.64
N LEU A 61 15.74 10.08 -11.70
CA LEU A 61 14.51 10.76 -11.29
C LEU A 61 14.83 11.98 -10.43
N THR A 62 14.36 13.13 -10.87
CA THR A 62 14.39 14.39 -10.13
C THR A 62 13.14 14.51 -9.24
N PRO A 63 13.08 15.45 -8.27
CA PRO A 63 11.86 15.70 -7.50
C PRO A 63 10.61 15.99 -8.39
N ASP A 64 10.78 16.69 -9.51
CA ASP A 64 9.67 16.94 -10.47
C ASP A 64 9.21 15.65 -11.18
N ASP A 65 10.14 14.76 -11.51
CA ASP A 65 9.81 13.44 -12.07
C ASP A 65 9.10 12.56 -11.03
N LEU A 66 9.57 12.58 -9.79
CA LEU A 66 8.95 11.87 -8.66
C LEU A 66 7.54 12.39 -8.36
N TYR A 67 7.36 13.72 -8.32
CA TYR A 67 6.02 14.32 -8.25
C TYR A 67 5.12 13.82 -9.38
N THR A 68 5.62 13.83 -10.62
CA THR A 68 4.84 13.39 -11.80
C THR A 68 4.43 11.93 -11.71
N GLY A 69 5.35 11.03 -11.32
CA GLY A 69 5.08 9.60 -11.14
C GLY A 69 4.10 9.33 -10.03
N SER A 70 4.24 10.03 -8.91
CA SER A 70 3.35 9.89 -7.75
C SER A 70 1.95 10.44 -8.05
N ALA A 71 1.85 11.62 -8.68
CA ALA A 71 0.56 12.17 -9.09
C ALA A 71 -0.17 11.24 -10.07
N PHE A 72 0.56 10.60 -10.98
CA PHE A 72 0.02 9.59 -11.89
C PHE A 72 -0.49 8.36 -11.13
N ALA A 73 0.34 7.76 -10.27
CA ALA A 73 -0.02 6.60 -9.46
C ALA A 73 -1.24 6.89 -8.56
N PHE A 74 -1.20 7.99 -7.82
CA PHE A 74 -2.26 8.34 -6.87
C PHE A 74 -3.57 8.70 -7.58
N SER A 75 -3.53 9.32 -8.76
CA SER A 75 -4.73 9.57 -9.57
C SER A 75 -5.37 8.26 -10.05
N GLU A 76 -4.58 7.28 -10.50
CA GLU A 76 -5.08 5.96 -10.89
C GLU A 76 -5.67 5.22 -9.68
N MET A 77 -5.00 5.23 -8.52
CA MET A 77 -5.51 4.67 -7.27
C MET A 77 -6.86 5.27 -6.90
N MET A 78 -6.99 6.59 -6.93
CA MET A 78 -8.24 7.28 -6.61
C MET A 78 -9.37 6.84 -7.54
N LYS A 79 -9.11 6.72 -8.84
CA LYS A 79 -10.10 6.21 -9.84
C LYS A 79 -10.43 4.74 -9.62
N CYS A 80 -9.58 4.00 -8.93
CA CYS A 80 -9.82 2.63 -8.48
C CYS A 80 -10.40 2.55 -7.05
N GLY A 81 -10.83 3.67 -6.44
CA GLY A 81 -11.49 3.69 -5.13
C GLY A 81 -10.54 3.61 -3.93
N VAL A 82 -9.24 3.80 -4.15
CA VAL A 82 -8.25 3.87 -3.05
C VAL A 82 -8.29 5.28 -2.46
N THR A 83 -8.57 5.40 -1.19
CA THR A 83 -8.62 6.68 -0.46
C THR A 83 -7.40 6.93 0.42
N THR A 84 -6.70 5.85 0.78
CA THR A 84 -5.46 5.90 1.57
C THR A 84 -4.43 4.97 0.96
N VAL A 85 -3.19 5.44 0.86
CA VAL A 85 -2.04 4.63 0.42
C VAL A 85 -0.90 4.72 1.42
N SER A 86 -0.32 3.56 1.78
CA SER A 86 0.99 3.49 2.42
C SER A 86 2.04 3.30 1.33
N ASP A 87 2.76 4.38 1.02
CA ASP A 87 3.75 4.40 -0.04
C ASP A 87 5.15 4.17 0.53
N PHE A 88 5.75 3.03 0.17
CA PHE A 88 7.09 2.62 0.60
C PHE A 88 8.13 3.23 -0.34
N PHE A 89 8.69 4.37 0.05
CA PHE A 89 9.47 5.23 -0.83
C PHE A 89 10.95 5.24 -0.50
N TYR A 90 11.82 4.94 -1.48
CA TYR A 90 13.26 4.77 -1.31
C TYR A 90 14.16 5.50 -2.34
N VAL A 91 13.61 6.43 -3.13
CA VAL A 91 14.40 7.19 -4.13
C VAL A 91 14.72 8.57 -3.59
N HIS A 92 15.76 8.67 -2.78
CA HIS A 92 16.18 9.90 -2.11
C HIS A 92 17.32 10.61 -2.86
N ASN A 93 17.26 10.66 -4.23
CA ASN A 93 18.30 11.26 -5.07
C ASN A 93 18.65 12.70 -4.67
N ASP A 94 17.65 13.47 -4.22
CA ASP A 94 17.79 14.86 -3.77
C ASP A 94 17.42 14.98 -2.27
N GLY A 95 17.66 13.92 -1.50
CA GLY A 95 17.36 13.88 -0.07
C GLY A 95 15.88 14.12 0.23
N LYS A 96 15.57 14.98 1.22
CA LYS A 96 14.20 15.30 1.62
C LYS A 96 13.36 15.96 0.53
N GLU A 97 13.94 16.60 -0.49
CA GLU A 97 13.19 17.18 -1.61
C GLU A 97 12.47 16.10 -2.41
N SER A 98 13.07 14.92 -2.52
CA SER A 98 12.42 13.74 -3.11
C SER A 98 11.18 13.30 -2.31
N ASP A 99 11.28 13.23 -0.97
CA ASP A 99 10.18 12.87 -0.08
C ASP A 99 9.04 13.91 -0.14
N GLU A 100 9.39 15.21 -0.14
CA GLU A 100 8.43 16.32 -0.22
C GLU A 100 7.66 16.32 -1.54
N ALA A 101 8.27 15.89 -2.64
CA ALA A 101 7.61 15.76 -3.94
C ALA A 101 6.46 14.75 -3.88
N ILE A 102 6.65 13.61 -3.19
CA ILE A 102 5.60 12.60 -2.97
C ILE A 102 4.46 13.18 -2.14
N VAL A 103 4.80 13.87 -1.04
CA VAL A 103 3.80 14.51 -0.17
C VAL A 103 3.00 15.57 -0.94
N GLN A 104 3.67 16.37 -1.78
CA GLN A 104 2.98 17.39 -2.58
C GLN A 104 2.04 16.75 -3.61
N ALA A 105 2.48 15.68 -4.29
CA ALA A 105 1.61 14.95 -5.23
C ALA A 105 0.35 14.40 -4.54
N ALA A 106 0.50 13.80 -3.35
CA ALA A 106 -0.64 13.30 -2.58
C ALA A 106 -1.62 14.41 -2.18
N LYS A 107 -1.11 15.59 -1.79
CA LYS A 107 -1.94 16.76 -1.46
C LYS A 107 -2.73 17.26 -2.68
N ASP A 108 -2.09 17.37 -3.84
CA ASP A 108 -2.71 17.89 -5.06
C ASP A 108 -3.76 16.91 -5.61
N VAL A 109 -3.47 15.60 -5.55
CA VAL A 109 -4.44 14.55 -5.90
C VAL A 109 -5.57 14.46 -4.86
N GLY A 110 -5.29 14.76 -3.59
CA GLY A 110 -6.26 14.66 -2.50
C GLY A 110 -6.39 13.26 -1.90
N ILE A 111 -5.39 12.39 -2.08
CA ILE A 111 -5.33 11.07 -1.44
C ILE A 111 -4.71 11.19 -0.04
N ARG A 112 -5.14 10.36 0.91
CA ARG A 112 -4.46 10.23 2.20
C ARG A 112 -3.18 9.43 2.02
N LEU A 113 -2.05 10.01 2.43
CA LEU A 113 -0.72 9.42 2.33
C LEU A 113 -0.21 8.98 3.70
N VAL A 114 0.25 7.74 3.79
CA VAL A 114 1.17 7.28 4.81
C VAL A 114 2.50 7.04 4.09
N LEU A 115 3.45 7.96 4.23
CA LEU A 115 4.77 7.79 3.62
C LEU A 115 5.61 6.89 4.53
N ALA A 116 5.78 5.64 4.11
CA ALA A 116 6.73 4.71 4.69
C ALA A 116 8.12 5.05 4.13
N ARG A 117 8.77 6.04 4.79
CA ARG A 117 10.06 6.54 4.34
C ARG A 117 11.14 5.50 4.57
N THR A 118 11.73 5.05 3.48
CA THR A 118 12.66 3.93 3.52
C THR A 118 14.01 4.33 4.09
N MET A 119 14.57 3.42 4.87
CA MET A 119 15.89 3.47 5.46
C MET A 119 16.72 2.33 4.86
N TYR A 120 17.82 2.65 4.18
CA TYR A 120 18.54 1.74 3.30
C TYR A 120 20.05 2.00 3.39
N ASP A 121 20.88 1.02 3.76
CA ASP A 121 22.32 1.20 3.93
C ASP A 121 23.19 0.17 3.16
N TRP A 122 22.57 -0.69 2.33
CA TRP A 122 23.34 -1.59 1.46
C TRP A 122 23.92 -0.86 0.25
N THR A 123 25.25 -0.84 0.17
CA THR A 123 26.00 -0.05 -0.82
C THR A 123 25.97 -0.64 -2.25
N GLY A 124 25.37 -1.81 -2.46
CA GLY A 124 25.17 -2.39 -3.79
C GLY A 124 24.00 -1.81 -4.58
N ALA A 125 23.20 -0.93 -3.94
CA ALA A 125 22.08 -0.23 -4.57
C ALA A 125 22.51 1.10 -5.22
N PRO A 126 21.63 1.73 -6.02
CA PRO A 126 21.85 3.11 -6.49
C PRO A 126 22.12 4.07 -5.33
N ALA A 127 23.06 5.00 -5.54
CA ALA A 127 23.51 5.91 -4.47
C ALA A 127 22.37 6.72 -3.82
N GLY A 128 21.35 7.09 -4.59
CA GLY A 128 20.18 7.82 -4.06
C GLY A 128 19.26 7.00 -3.14
N TYR A 129 19.50 5.68 -2.99
CA TYR A 129 18.77 4.86 -2.02
C TYR A 129 19.48 4.82 -0.67
N VAL A 130 20.81 4.96 -0.69
CA VAL A 130 21.68 4.65 0.45
C VAL A 130 21.85 5.87 1.34
N GLU A 131 21.53 5.74 2.60
CA GLU A 131 21.74 6.75 3.63
C GLU A 131 22.49 6.14 4.83
N SER A 132 23.23 6.98 5.57
CA SER A 132 23.70 6.57 6.89
C SER A 132 22.52 6.45 7.85
N ILE A 133 22.67 5.67 8.92
CA ILE A 133 21.63 5.50 9.96
C ILE A 133 21.18 6.87 10.50
N ASP A 134 22.15 7.73 10.84
CA ASP A 134 21.85 9.07 11.37
C ASP A 134 21.08 9.94 10.37
N THR A 135 21.46 9.89 9.09
CA THR A 135 20.77 10.62 8.01
C THR A 135 19.34 10.13 7.85
N ALA A 136 19.15 8.81 7.74
CA ALA A 136 17.84 8.20 7.56
C ALA A 136 16.90 8.51 8.74
N VAL A 137 17.40 8.37 9.98
CA VAL A 137 16.66 8.66 11.22
C VAL A 137 16.28 10.13 11.28
N ASN A 138 17.23 11.06 11.06
CA ASN A 138 16.97 12.49 11.19
C ASN A 138 16.02 12.99 10.09
N ASN A 139 16.21 12.56 8.82
CA ASN A 139 15.31 12.93 7.74
C ASN A 139 13.87 12.44 7.97
N THR A 140 13.71 11.20 8.46
CA THR A 140 12.39 10.65 8.77
C THR A 140 11.74 11.39 9.95
N ARG A 141 12.52 11.69 11.00
CA ARG A 141 12.04 12.47 12.16
C ARG A 141 11.58 13.86 11.75
N ASP A 142 12.38 14.61 10.99
CA ASP A 142 12.05 15.97 10.53
C ASP A 142 10.75 15.98 9.71
N LEU A 143 10.56 15.01 8.83
CA LEU A 143 9.32 14.88 8.06
C LEU A 143 8.13 14.51 8.96
N ALA A 144 8.34 13.61 9.92
CA ALA A 144 7.29 13.22 10.87
C ALA A 144 6.87 14.41 11.76
N GLU A 145 7.81 15.19 12.25
CA GLU A 145 7.53 16.42 13.02
C GLU A 145 6.73 17.44 12.21
N LYS A 146 6.98 17.52 10.90
CA LYS A 146 6.29 18.45 9.99
C LYS A 146 4.86 18.00 9.66
N TYR A 147 4.61 16.70 9.56
CA TYR A 147 3.36 16.19 8.96
C TYR A 147 2.48 15.37 9.89
N ASN A 148 3.05 14.65 10.87
CA ASN A 148 2.29 13.82 11.79
C ASN A 148 1.49 14.69 12.78
N GLY A 149 0.38 14.12 13.30
CA GLY A 149 -0.44 14.80 14.32
C GLY A 149 -1.33 15.90 13.76
N SER A 150 -1.39 16.12 12.44
CA SER A 150 -2.37 17.04 11.86
C SER A 150 -3.79 16.54 12.12
N GLU A 151 -4.73 17.46 12.43
CA GLU A 151 -6.13 17.12 12.68
C GLU A 151 -6.78 16.38 11.51
N SER A 152 -6.38 16.70 10.27
CA SER A 152 -6.92 16.05 9.06
C SER A 152 -6.42 14.61 8.86
N LEU A 153 -5.27 14.24 9.42
CA LEU A 153 -4.57 12.98 9.21
C LEU A 153 -4.31 12.64 7.73
N MET A 154 -4.22 13.67 6.86
CA MET A 154 -4.06 13.45 5.42
C MET A 154 -2.64 13.04 5.02
N THR A 155 -1.64 13.38 5.83
CA THR A 155 -0.25 12.98 5.61
C THR A 155 0.33 12.47 6.93
N ASN A 156 0.88 11.26 6.90
CA ASN A 156 1.54 10.63 8.03
C ASN A 156 2.86 10.04 7.55
N ILE A 157 3.89 10.10 8.37
CA ILE A 157 5.23 9.59 8.06
C ILE A 157 5.56 8.49 9.07
N LEU A 158 6.12 7.39 8.60
CA LEU A 158 6.66 6.33 9.45
C LEU A 158 7.98 5.80 8.89
N PRO A 159 8.87 5.27 9.75
CA PRO A 159 10.13 4.67 9.29
C PRO A 159 9.89 3.33 8.59
N ALA A 160 10.69 3.05 7.56
CA ALA A 160 10.58 1.82 6.81
C ALA A 160 11.97 1.25 6.44
N PRO A 161 12.69 0.58 7.37
CA PRO A 161 13.90 -0.15 7.00
C PRO A 161 13.55 -1.16 5.90
N HIS A 162 14.32 -1.13 4.79
CA HIS A 162 13.86 -1.78 3.55
C HIS A 162 13.58 -3.28 3.73
N SER A 163 14.58 -4.04 4.13
CA SER A 163 14.55 -5.51 4.26
C SER A 163 15.84 -5.97 4.91
N LEU A 164 15.95 -7.25 5.27
CA LEU A 164 17.19 -7.80 5.84
C LEU A 164 18.33 -7.98 4.82
N HIS A 165 18.04 -7.89 3.51
CA HIS A 165 19.07 -7.91 2.47
C HIS A 165 19.53 -6.51 2.01
N ALA A 166 18.85 -5.46 2.45
CA ALA A 166 19.09 -4.09 2.00
C ALA A 166 19.26 -3.07 3.13
N ALA A 167 18.98 -3.49 4.37
CA ALA A 167 19.20 -2.70 5.58
C ALA A 167 19.95 -3.56 6.62
N SER A 168 21.01 -3.00 7.20
CA SER A 168 21.72 -3.66 8.30
C SER A 168 20.79 -3.87 9.51
N THR A 169 21.11 -4.83 10.36
CA THR A 169 20.35 -5.06 11.61
C THR A 169 20.34 -3.83 12.51
N ASP A 170 21.37 -2.98 12.43
CA ASP A 170 21.41 -1.72 13.19
C ASP A 170 20.50 -0.66 12.58
N MET A 171 20.38 -0.59 11.24
CA MET A 171 19.38 0.26 10.55
C MET A 171 17.96 -0.20 10.90
N VAL A 172 17.70 -1.52 10.91
CA VAL A 172 16.37 -2.06 11.28
C VAL A 172 16.02 -1.71 12.73
N LYS A 173 16.98 -1.84 13.67
CA LYS A 173 16.78 -1.41 15.08
C LYS A 173 16.53 0.09 15.17
N ALA A 174 17.29 0.91 14.43
CA ALA A 174 17.12 2.36 14.44
C ALA A 174 15.71 2.77 13.93
N GLY A 175 15.21 2.11 12.88
CA GLY A 175 13.85 2.32 12.38
C GLY A 175 12.78 1.92 13.40
N PHE A 176 12.97 0.79 14.10
CA PHE A 176 12.06 0.35 15.15
C PHE A 176 12.06 1.33 16.36
N GLU A 177 13.22 1.78 16.83
CA GLU A 177 13.30 2.74 17.92
C GLU A 177 12.67 4.10 17.51
N LEU A 178 12.90 4.55 16.27
CA LEU A 178 12.24 5.74 15.74
C LEU A 178 10.72 5.58 15.69
N ALA A 179 10.21 4.41 15.28
CA ALA A 179 8.77 4.14 15.30
C ALA A 179 8.17 4.21 16.70
N LYS A 180 8.92 3.77 17.72
CA LYS A 180 8.51 3.91 19.14
C LYS A 180 8.49 5.37 19.57
N GLU A 181 9.51 6.14 19.22
CA GLU A 181 9.63 7.57 19.50
C GLU A 181 8.45 8.34 18.89
N LEU A 182 8.15 8.07 17.62
CA LEU A 182 7.09 8.74 16.86
C LEU A 182 5.68 8.23 17.20
N GLY A 183 5.55 7.14 17.95
CA GLY A 183 4.26 6.50 18.23
C GLY A 183 3.62 5.83 17.01
N THR A 184 4.41 5.46 16.00
CA THR A 184 3.93 4.86 14.74
C THR A 184 4.23 3.37 14.65
N LYS A 185 3.85 2.75 13.54
CA LYS A 185 4.39 1.47 13.06
C LYS A 185 5.72 1.69 12.34
N PHE A 186 6.39 0.58 11.98
CA PHE A 186 7.42 0.57 10.94
C PHE A 186 7.13 -0.53 9.91
N HIS A 187 7.46 -0.27 8.64
CA HIS A 187 7.30 -1.24 7.56
C HIS A 187 8.63 -1.87 7.20
N ILE A 188 8.59 -3.15 6.76
CA ILE A 188 9.78 -3.89 6.34
C ILE A 188 9.37 -5.04 5.41
N HIS A 189 10.07 -5.23 4.27
CA HIS A 189 9.94 -6.44 3.46
C HIS A 189 10.59 -7.61 4.19
N VAL A 190 9.90 -8.76 4.24
CA VAL A 190 10.35 -9.93 5.00
C VAL A 190 10.13 -11.20 4.20
N ALA A 191 11.19 -11.95 3.97
CA ALA A 191 11.14 -13.28 3.36
C ALA A 191 10.29 -13.32 2.08
N GLU A 192 10.47 -12.31 1.22
CA GLU A 192 9.79 -12.22 -0.07
C GLU A 192 10.31 -13.30 -1.02
N GLU A 193 11.63 -13.42 -1.12
CA GLU A 193 12.32 -14.29 -2.05
C GLU A 193 13.16 -15.37 -1.33
N PRO A 194 13.36 -16.54 -1.94
CA PRO A 194 14.21 -17.59 -1.36
C PRO A 194 15.64 -17.14 -1.07
N PHE A 195 16.23 -16.29 -1.92
CA PHE A 195 17.60 -15.83 -1.73
C PHE A 195 17.76 -15.02 -0.44
N GLU A 196 16.76 -14.22 -0.05
CA GLU A 196 16.78 -13.47 1.21
C GLU A 196 16.88 -14.42 2.40
N VAL A 197 16.07 -15.48 2.40
CA VAL A 197 16.10 -16.49 3.45
C VAL A 197 17.46 -17.16 3.55
N GLU A 198 18.05 -17.55 2.41
CA GLU A 198 19.35 -18.22 2.39
C GLU A 198 20.50 -17.28 2.78
N ASP A 199 20.48 -16.02 2.37
CA ASP A 199 21.49 -15.02 2.73
C ASP A 199 21.45 -14.73 4.25
N VAL A 200 20.25 -14.54 4.82
CA VAL A 200 20.09 -14.34 6.27
C VAL A 200 20.57 -15.56 7.05
N LYS A 201 20.22 -16.78 6.63
CA LYS A 201 20.70 -18.02 7.25
C LYS A 201 22.22 -18.15 7.19
N LYS A 202 22.80 -17.83 6.05
CA LYS A 202 24.26 -17.90 5.85
C LYS A 202 24.99 -16.87 6.72
N GLN A 203 24.46 -15.67 6.87
CA GLN A 203 25.11 -14.58 7.60
C GLN A 203 24.88 -14.66 9.11
N PHE A 204 23.68 -15.05 9.57
CA PHE A 204 23.28 -14.96 10.97
C PHE A 204 22.98 -16.31 11.63
N GLY A 205 22.92 -17.41 10.86
CA GLY A 205 22.64 -18.77 11.36
C GLY A 205 21.18 -18.99 11.75
N VAL A 206 20.27 -18.07 11.44
CA VAL A 206 18.84 -18.13 11.74
C VAL A 206 18.05 -17.64 10.53
N ARG A 207 16.72 -17.86 10.50
CA ARG A 207 15.83 -17.42 9.44
C ARG A 207 15.38 -15.96 9.65
N PRO A 208 14.79 -15.28 8.63
CA PRO A 208 14.45 -13.86 8.69
C PRO A 208 13.60 -13.43 9.90
N VAL A 209 12.47 -14.11 10.16
CA VAL A 209 11.60 -13.76 11.30
C VAL A 209 12.23 -14.09 12.64
N GLU A 210 13.01 -15.19 12.71
CA GLU A 210 13.81 -15.52 13.90
C GLU A 210 14.88 -14.45 14.17
N LEU A 211 15.51 -13.89 13.13
CA LEU A 211 16.46 -12.80 13.28
C LEU A 211 15.78 -11.54 13.81
N LEU A 212 14.61 -11.16 13.26
CA LEU A 212 13.84 -10.01 13.72
C LEU A 212 13.41 -10.13 15.18
N ASP A 213 13.05 -11.34 15.63
CA ASP A 213 12.77 -11.61 17.05
C ASP A 213 14.05 -11.51 17.92
N LYS A 214 15.15 -12.12 17.47
CA LYS A 214 16.43 -12.10 18.17
C LYS A 214 16.99 -10.70 18.37
N ILE A 215 16.78 -9.79 17.42
CA ILE A 215 17.19 -8.39 17.54
C ILE A 215 16.15 -7.52 18.26
N GLY A 216 15.00 -8.08 18.65
CA GLY A 216 13.99 -7.44 19.50
C GLY A 216 13.03 -6.49 18.77
N VAL A 217 12.87 -6.62 17.45
CA VAL A 217 12.01 -5.72 16.65
C VAL A 217 10.69 -6.36 16.20
N LEU A 218 10.59 -7.71 16.30
CA LEU A 218 9.37 -8.42 15.96
C LEU A 218 8.26 -8.16 16.99
N GLY A 219 7.14 -7.59 16.56
CA GLY A 219 6.03 -7.27 17.45
C GLY A 219 4.91 -6.50 16.76
N ASP A 220 3.99 -5.99 17.56
CA ASP A 220 2.78 -5.29 17.12
C ASP A 220 3.03 -3.96 16.36
N LYS A 221 4.24 -3.40 16.49
CA LYS A 221 4.65 -2.23 15.70
C LYS A 221 5.12 -2.57 14.28
N MET A 222 5.41 -3.84 14.00
CA MET A 222 5.90 -4.27 12.70
C MET A 222 4.76 -4.51 11.72
N VAL A 223 4.89 -3.93 10.52
CA VAL A 223 4.12 -4.29 9.33
C VAL A 223 5.07 -4.98 8.37
N ALA A 224 5.01 -6.30 8.33
CA ALA A 224 5.80 -7.10 7.39
C ALA A 224 5.13 -7.10 6.03
N VAL A 225 5.92 -6.93 4.96
CA VAL A 225 5.43 -7.03 3.58
C VAL A 225 5.79 -8.40 3.03
N HIS A 226 4.91 -8.97 2.23
CA HIS A 226 5.00 -10.29 1.56
C HIS A 226 4.96 -11.49 2.50
N ALA A 227 5.98 -11.71 3.31
CA ALA A 227 6.11 -12.87 4.23
C ALA A 227 5.81 -14.23 3.56
N VAL A 228 6.37 -14.43 2.36
CA VAL A 228 6.10 -15.61 1.51
C VAL A 228 6.78 -16.87 2.06
N TRP A 229 8.07 -16.78 2.35
CA TRP A 229 8.93 -17.92 2.65
C TRP A 229 9.11 -18.20 4.15
N LEU A 230 8.02 -18.04 4.93
CA LEU A 230 8.03 -18.43 6.36
C LEU A 230 7.88 -19.95 6.50
N ASP A 231 8.72 -20.57 7.37
CA ASP A 231 8.45 -21.93 7.82
C ASP A 231 7.42 -21.98 8.97
N GLU A 232 7.07 -23.16 9.44
CA GLU A 232 6.05 -23.34 10.49
C GLU A 232 6.45 -22.65 11.82
N ASN A 233 7.74 -22.64 12.16
CA ASN A 233 8.24 -22.00 13.38
C ASN A 233 8.17 -20.46 13.26
N GLU A 234 8.61 -19.93 12.13
CA GLU A 234 8.53 -18.48 11.85
C GLU A 234 7.07 -18.01 11.78
N LEU A 235 6.18 -18.77 11.13
CA LEU A 235 4.76 -18.48 11.07
C LEU A 235 4.15 -18.40 12.46
N LYS A 236 4.45 -19.41 13.32
CA LYS A 236 3.98 -19.40 14.70
C LYS A 236 4.53 -18.20 15.48
N LEU A 237 5.83 -17.92 15.35
CA LEU A 237 6.50 -16.80 16.02
C LEU A 237 5.88 -15.47 15.58
N PHE A 238 5.65 -15.28 14.28
CA PHE A 238 5.00 -14.11 13.69
C PHE A 238 3.61 -13.87 14.29
N CYS A 239 2.80 -14.92 14.39
CA CYS A 239 1.46 -14.87 14.98
C CYS A 239 1.52 -14.54 16.49
N ASP A 240 2.37 -15.23 17.25
CA ASP A 240 2.50 -15.05 18.70
C ASP A 240 2.96 -13.62 19.07
N LYS A 241 3.75 -12.99 18.22
CA LYS A 241 4.27 -11.61 18.39
C LYS A 241 3.34 -10.52 17.88
N LYS A 242 2.22 -10.90 17.24
CA LYS A 242 1.18 -9.98 16.75
C LYS A 242 1.67 -8.95 15.71
N ALA A 243 2.67 -9.31 14.92
CA ALA A 243 3.04 -8.52 13.76
C ALA A 243 1.88 -8.48 12.75
N SER A 244 1.77 -7.39 11.99
CA SER A 244 0.76 -7.23 10.94
C SER A 244 1.37 -7.57 9.57
N LEU A 245 0.52 -7.97 8.63
CA LEU A 245 0.93 -8.31 7.26
C LEU A 245 0.36 -7.32 6.24
N ALA A 246 1.22 -6.78 5.40
CA ALA A 246 0.88 -6.18 4.11
C ALA A 246 1.02 -7.27 3.03
N TYR A 247 -0.11 -7.84 2.61
CA TYR A 247 -0.16 -8.93 1.63
C TYR A 247 -0.30 -8.40 0.22
N CYS A 248 0.60 -8.78 -0.68
CA CYS A 248 0.66 -8.32 -2.07
C CYS A 248 0.47 -9.51 -3.04
N PRO A 249 -0.73 -10.11 -3.12
CA PRO A 249 -0.93 -11.36 -3.87
C PRO A 249 -0.59 -11.23 -5.35
N SER A 250 -0.94 -10.13 -6.00
CA SER A 250 -0.68 -9.95 -7.44
C SER A 250 0.80 -9.77 -7.74
N SER A 251 1.54 -9.04 -6.90
CA SER A 251 3.00 -8.90 -7.04
C SER A 251 3.69 -10.24 -6.84
N ASN A 252 3.34 -10.98 -5.79
CA ASN A 252 3.91 -12.30 -5.51
C ASN A 252 3.69 -13.28 -6.69
N MET A 253 2.54 -13.20 -7.36
CA MET A 253 2.27 -14.00 -8.57
C MET A 253 3.05 -13.51 -9.78
N PHE A 254 3.14 -12.18 -9.96
CA PHE A 254 3.78 -11.57 -11.13
C PHE A 254 5.29 -11.79 -11.15
N LEU A 255 5.94 -11.67 -9.99
CA LEU A 255 7.38 -11.91 -9.81
C LEU A 255 7.70 -13.39 -9.59
N ALA A 256 6.67 -14.23 -9.39
CA ALA A 256 6.78 -15.65 -9.07
C ALA A 256 7.46 -15.95 -7.73
N ASP A 257 7.27 -15.06 -6.74
CA ASP A 257 7.83 -15.18 -5.40
C ASP A 257 7.26 -16.38 -4.63
N GLY A 258 5.98 -16.71 -4.87
CA GLY A 258 5.28 -17.81 -4.21
C GLY A 258 3.95 -17.41 -3.59
N VAL A 259 3.47 -18.21 -2.63
CA VAL A 259 2.16 -18.02 -1.98
C VAL A 259 2.32 -17.91 -0.46
N THR A 260 2.03 -16.75 0.08
CA THR A 260 2.01 -16.52 1.53
C THR A 260 0.89 -17.33 2.19
N ASN A 261 1.16 -18.02 3.28
CA ASN A 261 0.17 -18.85 3.99
C ASN A 261 -0.79 -18.01 4.85
N ILE A 262 -1.59 -17.14 4.23
CA ILE A 262 -2.50 -16.24 4.95
C ILE A 262 -3.66 -16.98 5.63
N LYS A 263 -4.03 -18.19 5.18
CA LYS A 263 -5.05 -19.01 5.84
C LYS A 263 -4.71 -19.27 7.30
N GLU A 264 -3.49 -19.72 7.58
CA GLU A 264 -3.04 -19.97 8.95
C GLU A 264 -2.84 -18.67 9.73
N MET A 265 -2.40 -17.58 9.08
CA MET A 265 -2.28 -16.27 9.73
C MET A 265 -3.63 -15.73 10.20
N VAL A 266 -4.67 -15.77 9.35
CA VAL A 266 -6.05 -15.37 9.71
C VAL A 266 -6.58 -16.19 10.88
N LYS A 267 -6.42 -17.51 10.83
CA LYS A 267 -6.83 -18.43 11.89
C LYS A 267 -6.18 -18.11 13.24
N ASN A 268 -4.96 -17.62 13.23
CA ASN A 268 -4.20 -17.22 14.43
C ASN A 268 -4.31 -15.72 14.76
N GLY A 269 -5.24 -14.99 14.12
CA GLY A 269 -5.60 -13.62 14.48
C GLY A 269 -4.61 -12.54 14.01
N VAL A 270 -3.76 -12.83 13.03
CA VAL A 270 -2.92 -11.80 12.39
C VAL A 270 -3.80 -10.80 11.65
N THR A 271 -3.54 -9.52 11.86
CA THR A 271 -4.20 -8.47 11.07
C THR A 271 -3.51 -8.38 9.70
N ILE A 272 -4.28 -8.67 8.65
CA ILE A 272 -3.82 -8.65 7.26
C ILE A 272 -4.50 -7.52 6.51
N GLY A 273 -3.71 -6.66 5.86
CA GLY A 273 -4.19 -5.73 4.84
C GLY A 273 -3.63 -6.12 3.47
N VAL A 274 -4.27 -5.70 2.39
CA VAL A 274 -3.73 -5.91 1.04
C VAL A 274 -3.03 -4.67 0.51
N GLY A 275 -1.94 -4.89 -0.21
CA GLY A 275 -1.17 -3.89 -0.92
C GLY A 275 -1.02 -4.26 -2.40
N THR A 276 -0.96 -3.26 -3.26
CA THR A 276 -0.75 -3.48 -4.69
C THR A 276 0.71 -3.69 -5.04
N ASP A 277 1.61 -3.32 -4.12
CA ASP A 277 3.03 -3.16 -4.44
C ASP A 277 3.24 -2.17 -5.61
N GLY A 278 4.41 -2.10 -6.21
CA GLY A 278 4.70 -1.21 -7.31
C GLY A 278 4.02 -1.62 -8.61
N ALA A 279 3.60 -0.63 -9.42
CA ALA A 279 3.02 -0.93 -10.74
C ALA A 279 4.04 -1.48 -11.76
N CYS A 280 5.29 -1.68 -11.37
CA CYS A 280 6.29 -2.40 -12.14
C CYS A 280 6.37 -3.89 -11.74
N SER A 281 5.96 -4.23 -10.51
CA SER A 281 5.90 -5.59 -9.97
C SER A 281 4.51 -6.24 -10.04
N ASN A 282 3.45 -5.44 -10.29
CA ASN A 282 2.07 -5.91 -10.39
C ASN A 282 1.40 -5.47 -11.72
N ASN A 283 1.78 -4.30 -12.23
CA ASN A 283 1.21 -3.61 -13.39
C ASN A 283 -0.23 -3.08 -13.22
N ARG A 284 -0.89 -3.32 -12.07
CA ARG A 284 -2.20 -2.77 -11.69
C ARG A 284 -2.16 -2.25 -10.26
N ILE A 285 -2.90 -1.18 -9.97
CA ILE A 285 -2.93 -0.56 -8.65
C ILE A 285 -4.37 -0.38 -8.15
N SER A 286 -5.07 -1.51 -7.99
CA SER A 286 -6.45 -1.57 -7.52
C SER A 286 -6.56 -2.49 -6.31
N VAL A 287 -6.96 -1.95 -5.17
CA VAL A 287 -7.18 -2.74 -3.94
C VAL A 287 -8.35 -3.71 -4.10
N PHE A 288 -9.38 -3.38 -4.87
CA PHE A 288 -10.45 -4.33 -5.19
C PHE A 288 -9.93 -5.55 -5.97
N GLU A 289 -8.97 -5.34 -6.87
CA GLU A 289 -8.29 -6.47 -7.55
C GLU A 289 -7.48 -7.30 -6.55
N GLU A 290 -6.75 -6.68 -5.63
CA GLU A 290 -5.99 -7.38 -4.60
C GLU A 290 -6.89 -8.20 -3.66
N MET A 291 -8.08 -7.69 -3.30
CA MET A 291 -9.08 -8.47 -2.55
C MET A 291 -9.46 -9.75 -3.30
N ARG A 292 -9.72 -9.62 -4.60
CA ARG A 292 -10.06 -10.75 -5.48
C ARG A 292 -8.90 -11.75 -5.54
N MET A 293 -7.68 -11.29 -5.78
CA MET A 293 -6.50 -12.13 -5.89
C MET A 293 -6.15 -12.81 -4.56
N ALA A 294 -6.27 -12.11 -3.43
CA ALA A 294 -6.10 -12.68 -2.10
C ALA A 294 -7.02 -13.89 -1.87
N SER A 295 -8.29 -13.77 -2.26
CA SER A 295 -9.25 -14.87 -2.13
C SER A 295 -8.94 -16.02 -3.09
N LEU A 296 -8.82 -15.73 -4.39
CA LEU A 296 -8.70 -16.77 -5.44
C LEU A 296 -7.39 -17.56 -5.35
N LEU A 297 -6.27 -16.87 -5.07
CA LEU A 297 -4.97 -17.52 -4.94
C LEU A 297 -4.96 -18.51 -3.78
N GLN A 298 -5.52 -18.14 -2.62
CA GLN A 298 -5.60 -19.05 -1.47
C GLN A 298 -6.51 -20.24 -1.74
N LYS A 299 -7.66 -20.04 -2.40
CA LYS A 299 -8.56 -21.15 -2.78
C LYS A 299 -7.87 -22.14 -3.70
N ALA A 300 -7.10 -21.64 -4.67
CA ALA A 300 -6.35 -22.49 -5.61
C ALA A 300 -5.19 -23.23 -4.91
N ASP A 301 -4.42 -22.54 -4.07
CA ASP A 301 -3.29 -23.12 -3.34
C ASP A 301 -3.72 -24.18 -2.31
N LYS A 302 -4.79 -23.91 -1.58
CA LYS A 302 -5.27 -24.81 -0.52
C LYS A 302 -6.28 -25.84 -0.99
N LEU A 303 -6.73 -25.80 -2.26
CA LEU A 303 -7.81 -26.63 -2.83
C LEU A 303 -9.07 -26.61 -1.94
N ASP A 304 -9.39 -25.42 -1.39
CA ASP A 304 -10.48 -25.23 -0.43
C ASP A 304 -11.26 -23.96 -0.80
N ALA A 305 -12.51 -24.15 -1.27
CA ALA A 305 -13.41 -23.07 -1.70
C ALA A 305 -13.83 -22.14 -0.55
N LEU A 306 -13.69 -22.57 0.71
CA LEU A 306 -14.08 -21.80 1.91
C LEU A 306 -12.94 -20.93 2.44
N THR A 307 -11.74 -21.07 1.90
CA THR A 307 -10.58 -20.25 2.31
C THR A 307 -10.74 -18.84 1.80
N ILE A 308 -10.65 -17.85 2.70
CA ILE A 308 -10.74 -16.40 2.39
C ILE A 308 -11.97 -16.09 1.52
N ASP A 309 -13.10 -15.93 2.14
CA ASP A 309 -14.35 -15.52 1.47
C ASP A 309 -14.37 -14.01 1.15
N SER A 310 -15.49 -13.53 0.60
CA SER A 310 -15.65 -12.12 0.21
C SER A 310 -15.61 -11.15 1.39
N ASP A 311 -16.13 -11.56 2.55
CA ASP A 311 -16.17 -10.73 3.74
C ASP A 311 -14.77 -10.51 4.30
N VAL A 312 -14.00 -11.59 4.43
CA VAL A 312 -12.60 -11.54 4.87
C VAL A 312 -11.73 -10.74 3.88
N ALA A 313 -11.90 -10.98 2.57
CA ALA A 313 -11.16 -10.26 1.55
C ALA A 313 -11.47 -8.76 1.53
N PHE A 314 -12.75 -8.38 1.73
CA PHE A 314 -13.15 -6.99 1.82
C PHE A 314 -12.57 -6.30 3.07
N ASP A 315 -12.53 -7.00 4.19
CA ASP A 315 -11.89 -6.51 5.41
C ASP A 315 -10.38 -6.23 5.21
N PHE A 316 -9.69 -7.06 4.42
CA PHE A 316 -8.27 -6.83 4.08
C PHE A 316 -8.03 -5.51 3.35
N GLY A 317 -8.92 -5.14 2.45
CA GLY A 317 -8.79 -3.91 1.67
C GLY A 317 -9.42 -2.68 2.32
N THR A 318 -10.05 -2.81 3.51
CA THR A 318 -10.76 -1.73 4.18
C THR A 318 -10.36 -1.60 5.65
N LYS A 319 -11.17 -2.10 6.58
CA LYS A 319 -11.00 -1.86 8.04
C LYS A 319 -9.68 -2.36 8.61
N ASN A 320 -9.11 -3.43 8.05
CA ASN A 320 -7.84 -3.93 8.54
C ASN A 320 -6.68 -2.98 8.21
N GLY A 321 -6.72 -2.30 7.06
CA GLY A 321 -5.76 -1.25 6.73
C GLY A 321 -5.76 -0.12 7.76
N GLY A 322 -6.95 0.33 8.18
CA GLY A 322 -7.09 1.32 9.25
C GLY A 322 -6.49 0.86 10.58
N LYS A 323 -6.72 -0.41 10.97
CA LYS A 323 -6.13 -1.00 12.18
C LYS A 323 -4.60 -1.10 12.09
N ILE A 324 -4.07 -1.53 10.93
CA ILE A 324 -2.61 -1.67 10.72
C ILE A 324 -1.93 -0.30 10.81
N LEU A 325 -2.53 0.73 10.26
CA LEU A 325 -1.97 2.09 10.23
C LEU A 325 -2.24 2.90 11.51
N ASP A 326 -3.04 2.36 12.46
CA ASP A 326 -3.53 3.06 13.65
C ASP A 326 -4.28 4.37 13.29
N LEU A 327 -5.06 4.34 12.19
CA LEU A 327 -5.85 5.48 11.72
C LEU A 327 -7.37 5.19 11.77
N PRO A 328 -8.21 6.18 12.12
CA PRO A 328 -9.66 6.03 12.15
C PRO A 328 -10.28 6.07 10.74
N ILE A 329 -9.97 5.08 9.91
CA ILE A 329 -10.38 4.95 8.50
C ILE A 329 -10.81 3.51 8.18
N GLY A 330 -11.37 3.29 6.99
CA GLY A 330 -11.73 1.96 6.48
C GLY A 330 -13.06 1.41 6.99
N GLU A 331 -13.83 2.20 7.72
CA GLU A 331 -15.19 1.85 8.18
C GLU A 331 -16.12 3.06 8.05
N ILE A 332 -17.39 2.80 7.75
CA ILE A 332 -18.46 3.82 7.80
C ILE A 332 -19.08 3.77 9.18
N LYS A 333 -18.53 4.51 10.12
CA LYS A 333 -19.05 4.64 11.48
C LYS A 333 -18.68 5.97 12.11
N GLU A 334 -19.39 6.35 13.18
CA GLU A 334 -19.07 7.53 13.97
C GLU A 334 -17.64 7.44 14.53
N GLY A 335 -16.91 8.55 14.42
CA GLY A 335 -15.50 8.65 14.83
C GLY A 335 -14.48 8.30 13.71
N CYS A 336 -14.90 7.66 12.61
CA CYS A 336 -14.06 7.46 11.45
C CYS A 336 -14.08 8.66 10.50
N ARG A 337 -13.02 8.82 9.73
CA ARG A 337 -12.94 9.80 8.65
C ARG A 337 -13.91 9.41 7.53
N ALA A 338 -14.49 10.41 6.89
CA ALA A 338 -15.41 10.20 5.76
C ALA A 338 -14.61 9.93 4.47
N ASP A 339 -14.02 8.73 4.40
CA ASP A 339 -13.37 8.16 3.23
C ASP A 339 -14.35 7.14 2.64
N LEU A 340 -14.98 7.46 1.48
CA LEU A 340 -16.12 6.74 0.95
C LEU A 340 -15.97 6.49 -0.55
N VAL A 341 -16.51 5.36 -1.01
CA VAL A 341 -16.63 5.03 -2.44
C VAL A 341 -18.07 4.74 -2.79
N GLY A 342 -18.56 5.39 -3.84
CA GLY A 342 -19.88 5.16 -4.44
C GLY A 342 -19.76 4.26 -5.67
N LEU A 343 -20.44 3.11 -5.62
CA LEU A 343 -20.45 2.08 -6.65
C LEU A 343 -21.79 2.10 -7.38
N ASP A 344 -21.78 2.23 -8.71
CA ASP A 344 -22.97 2.19 -9.55
C ASP A 344 -23.58 0.78 -9.57
N LEU A 345 -24.75 0.62 -8.98
CA LEU A 345 -25.44 -0.67 -8.95
C LEU A 345 -25.97 -1.10 -10.33
N ASN A 346 -26.05 -0.19 -11.28
CA ASN A 346 -26.46 -0.48 -12.66
C ASN A 346 -25.30 -0.83 -13.60
N ASP A 347 -24.04 -0.77 -13.13
CA ASP A 347 -22.90 -1.24 -13.92
C ASP A 347 -23.04 -2.76 -14.18
N PHE A 348 -22.75 -3.21 -15.41
CA PHE A 348 -22.88 -4.63 -15.77
C PHE A 348 -22.05 -5.56 -14.87
N SER A 349 -20.93 -5.10 -14.38
CA SER A 349 -20.06 -5.89 -13.49
C SER A 349 -20.65 -6.08 -12.09
N MET A 350 -21.66 -5.27 -11.70
CA MET A 350 -22.38 -5.36 -10.44
C MET A 350 -23.68 -6.18 -10.56
N GLN A 351 -24.06 -6.62 -11.77
CA GLN A 351 -25.28 -7.39 -12.02
C GLN A 351 -24.97 -8.88 -12.25
N PRO A 352 -25.95 -9.81 -11.99
CA PRO A 352 -27.28 -9.56 -11.41
C PRO A 352 -27.25 -9.33 -9.91
N MET A 353 -28.31 -8.71 -9.37
CA MET A 353 -28.49 -8.42 -7.96
C MET A 353 -29.91 -8.79 -7.51
N PHE A 354 -30.05 -9.48 -6.37
CA PHE A 354 -31.35 -9.71 -5.75
C PHE A 354 -31.81 -8.48 -4.96
N ASP A 355 -33.11 -8.34 -4.72
CA ASP A 355 -33.69 -7.21 -4.00
C ASP A 355 -33.18 -7.07 -2.55
N ASN A 356 -32.70 -8.18 -1.95
CA ASN A 356 -32.10 -8.19 -0.61
C ASN A 356 -30.61 -7.86 -0.59
N TYR A 357 -29.98 -7.63 -1.76
CA TYR A 357 -28.57 -7.27 -1.92
C TYR A 357 -27.55 -8.29 -1.35
N GLU A 358 -27.92 -9.56 -1.20
CA GLU A 358 -27.01 -10.59 -0.65
C GLU A 358 -25.80 -10.86 -1.53
N GLN A 359 -25.88 -10.55 -2.85
CA GLN A 359 -24.75 -10.64 -3.78
C GLN A 359 -23.85 -9.41 -3.78
N LEU A 360 -24.19 -8.32 -3.07
CA LEU A 360 -23.46 -7.05 -3.17
C LEU A 360 -21.98 -7.24 -2.88
N LEU A 361 -21.63 -7.82 -1.74
CA LEU A 361 -20.24 -7.99 -1.34
C LEU A 361 -19.49 -9.02 -2.21
N PRO A 362 -20.06 -10.20 -2.53
CA PRO A 362 -19.49 -11.08 -3.53
C PRO A 362 -19.25 -10.39 -4.89
N ASN A 363 -20.19 -9.59 -5.40
CA ASN A 363 -20.01 -8.88 -6.66
C ASN A 363 -18.89 -7.83 -6.56
N ILE A 364 -18.81 -7.08 -5.48
CA ILE A 364 -17.71 -6.12 -5.25
C ILE A 364 -16.35 -6.82 -5.31
N VAL A 365 -16.20 -7.98 -4.65
CA VAL A 365 -14.91 -8.68 -4.57
C VAL A 365 -14.59 -9.45 -5.85
N TYR A 366 -15.56 -10.10 -6.48
CA TYR A 366 -15.25 -11.08 -7.55
C TYR A 366 -15.54 -10.60 -8.97
N SER A 367 -16.50 -9.69 -9.18
CA SER A 367 -16.91 -9.30 -10.53
C SER A 367 -16.75 -7.83 -10.87
N MET A 368 -16.78 -6.94 -9.86
CA MET A 368 -16.76 -5.49 -10.06
C MET A 368 -15.55 -5.02 -10.91
N GLN A 369 -15.82 -4.14 -11.85
CA GLN A 369 -14.81 -3.45 -12.65
C GLN A 369 -14.69 -1.98 -12.20
N PRO A 370 -13.55 -1.31 -12.45
CA PRO A 370 -13.38 0.11 -12.09
C PRO A 370 -14.43 1.04 -12.67
N THR A 371 -15.14 0.66 -13.76
CA THR A 371 -16.25 1.41 -14.35
C THR A 371 -17.44 1.60 -13.41
N ALA A 372 -17.61 0.70 -12.42
CA ALA A 372 -18.63 0.84 -11.40
C ALA A 372 -18.31 1.93 -10.36
N ILE A 373 -17.06 2.36 -10.25
CA ILE A 373 -16.65 3.40 -9.30
C ILE A 373 -17.04 4.77 -9.87
N ARG A 374 -18.06 5.37 -9.29
CA ARG A 374 -18.60 6.67 -9.77
C ARG A 374 -18.16 7.84 -8.92
N LYS A 375 -17.97 7.62 -7.63
CA LYS A 375 -17.64 8.68 -6.69
C LYS A 375 -16.63 8.23 -5.66
N VAL A 376 -15.65 9.09 -5.37
CA VAL A 376 -14.69 8.88 -4.27
C VAL A 376 -14.64 10.15 -3.43
N VAL A 377 -14.71 9.96 -2.12
CA VAL A 377 -14.64 11.01 -1.11
C VAL A 377 -13.48 10.69 -0.17
N VAL A 378 -12.60 11.64 0.07
CA VAL A 378 -11.49 11.52 1.03
C VAL A 378 -11.61 12.62 2.06
N ASN A 379 -11.65 12.27 3.34
CA ASN A 379 -11.80 13.18 4.46
C ASN A 379 -12.98 14.17 4.27
N GLY A 380 -14.11 13.68 3.71
CA GLY A 380 -15.31 14.46 3.44
C GLY A 380 -15.28 15.30 2.16
N ARG A 381 -14.17 15.31 1.42
CA ARG A 381 -14.05 16.03 0.15
C ARG A 381 -14.21 15.08 -1.03
N THR A 382 -15.09 15.41 -1.98
CA THR A 382 -15.16 14.69 -3.25
C THR A 382 -13.87 14.89 -4.04
N THR A 383 -13.26 13.78 -4.49
CA THR A 383 -12.01 13.75 -5.24
C THR A 383 -12.19 13.11 -6.62
N VAL A 384 -13.17 12.22 -6.75
CA VAL A 384 -13.63 11.67 -8.03
C VAL A 384 -15.14 11.85 -8.10
N ASP A 385 -15.63 12.39 -9.19
CA ASP A 385 -17.07 12.47 -9.51
C ASP A 385 -17.35 11.92 -10.90
N ARG A 386 -18.34 11.04 -11.01
CA ARG A 386 -18.73 10.35 -12.27
C ARG A 386 -17.53 9.67 -12.97
N GLY A 387 -16.58 9.15 -12.20
CA GLY A 387 -15.38 8.48 -12.70
C GLY A 387 -14.26 9.40 -13.20
N HIS A 388 -14.38 10.72 -13.00
CA HIS A 388 -13.36 11.71 -13.35
C HIS A 388 -12.75 12.36 -12.11
N MET A 389 -11.46 12.67 -12.17
CA MET A 389 -10.77 13.40 -11.11
C MET A 389 -11.29 14.82 -10.99
N ASP A 390 -11.62 15.24 -9.75
CA ASP A 390 -12.12 16.58 -9.44
C ASP A 390 -11.03 17.48 -8.83
N THR A 391 -9.85 16.91 -8.55
CA THR A 391 -8.75 17.58 -7.85
C THR A 391 -7.56 17.92 -8.74
N LEU A 392 -7.28 17.10 -9.75
CA LEU A 392 -6.14 17.25 -10.65
C LEU A 392 -6.54 16.86 -12.08
N SER A 393 -6.07 17.60 -13.08
CA SER A 393 -6.37 17.31 -14.48
C SER A 393 -5.69 16.03 -14.95
N GLU A 394 -6.48 15.01 -15.33
CA GLU A 394 -5.99 13.75 -15.90
C GLU A 394 -5.18 13.98 -17.18
N GLU A 395 -5.58 14.95 -18.00
CA GLU A 395 -4.86 15.33 -19.22
C GLU A 395 -3.46 15.88 -18.89
N MET A 396 -3.39 16.82 -17.93
CA MET A 396 -2.11 17.39 -17.50
C MET A 396 -1.15 16.32 -16.97
N VAL A 397 -1.64 15.40 -16.11
CA VAL A 397 -0.84 14.31 -15.59
C VAL A 397 -0.32 13.41 -16.71
N THR A 398 -1.21 13.04 -17.65
CA THR A 398 -0.86 12.19 -18.79
C THR A 398 0.20 12.83 -19.68
N GLU A 399 0.09 14.14 -19.95
CA GLU A 399 1.07 14.86 -20.78
C GLU A 399 2.44 14.97 -20.08
N ARG A 400 2.46 15.17 -18.75
CA ARG A 400 3.71 15.15 -17.98
C ARG A 400 4.38 13.77 -18.04
N VAL A 401 3.62 12.68 -17.88
CA VAL A 401 4.14 11.31 -18.01
C VAL A 401 4.68 11.05 -19.41
N LYS A 402 3.96 11.43 -20.48
CA LYS A 402 4.46 11.29 -21.87
C LYS A 402 5.76 12.04 -22.10
N LYS A 403 5.91 13.23 -21.52
CA LYS A 403 7.16 14.01 -21.60
C LYS A 403 8.30 13.29 -20.88
N LEU A 404 8.05 12.74 -19.70
CA LEU A 404 9.03 12.00 -18.90
C LEU A 404 9.47 10.70 -19.59
N MET A 405 8.55 9.99 -20.26
CA MET A 405 8.89 8.78 -21.02
C MET A 405 9.90 9.04 -22.15
N LYS A 406 9.95 10.24 -22.72
CA LYS A 406 11.01 10.63 -23.69
C LYS A 406 12.40 10.70 -23.04
N LYS A 407 12.48 11.13 -21.78
CA LYS A 407 13.72 11.10 -20.99
C LYS A 407 14.21 9.65 -20.78
N PHE A 408 13.30 8.72 -20.47
CA PHE A 408 13.64 7.30 -20.27
C PHE A 408 14.16 6.62 -21.55
N GLN A 409 13.69 7.01 -22.73
CA GLN A 409 14.16 6.48 -24.01
C GLN A 409 15.63 6.85 -24.33
N SER A 410 16.17 7.85 -23.64
CA SER A 410 17.56 8.30 -23.82
C SER A 410 18.57 7.63 -22.87
N VAL A 411 18.11 6.75 -21.99
CA VAL A 411 18.86 5.97 -21.01
C VAL A 411 18.92 4.50 -21.44
#